data_16624b164abc8d46b6ed970a8cf88f83
#
_entry.id   16624b164abc8d46b6ed970a8cf88f83
#
_cell.length_a   1.000
_cell.length_b   1.000
_cell.length_c   1.000
_cell.angle_alpha   90.00
_cell.angle_beta   90.00
_cell.angle_gamma   90.00
#
_symmetry.space_group_name_H-M   'P 1'
#
loop_
_entity.id
_entity.type
_entity.pdbx_description
1 polymer ?
#
loop_
_entity_poly.entity_id
_entity_poly.type
_entity_poly.pdbx_seq_one_letter_code
_entity_poly.pdbx_strand_id
1 'polypeptide(L)'
;MEIWNDIYNHFNPVAFSVFGFSVHWYGLMYILALVLALAMAKYLVKKDDIPISNQLLDNYFFWVEIGVILGARLGWVLVYSGEAGYYLTQPWQIFNPMHNGEFIGIRGMSYHGAVVGFLLATILFCKRYKQNAWQLLDLCAICIPFGYTFGRIGNFLNQELFGRVTDVPWAINVFGQPRHPSQLYEAFLEGLVIFVILFLYRKYKKFNGELIALYAILYTFARFICEFYREPDSGLGFIIFGLSMGQILSLIMCGFGIFVYIKLYKRFTKI
;
A
#
# COMPACT_ATOMS: atom_id res chain seq x y z
N MET A 1 -27.49 -13.51 -7.21
CA MET A 1 -26.67 -13.55 -5.97
C MET A 1 -25.84 -14.83 -5.89
N GLU A 2 -26.37 -16.01 -6.25
CA GLU A 2 -25.62 -17.26 -6.23
C GLU A 2 -24.28 -17.21 -6.97
N ILE A 3 -24.24 -16.65 -8.19
CA ILE A 3 -22.98 -16.50 -8.96
C ILE A 3 -21.97 -15.62 -8.21
N TRP A 4 -22.42 -14.57 -7.53
CA TRP A 4 -21.55 -13.72 -6.74
C TRP A 4 -21.00 -14.43 -5.50
N ASN A 5 -21.87 -15.12 -4.77
CA ASN A 5 -21.47 -15.81 -3.56
C ASN A 5 -20.40 -16.88 -3.88
N ASP A 6 -20.49 -17.53 -5.04
CA ASP A 6 -19.54 -18.56 -5.51
C ASP A 6 -18.51 -18.02 -6.52
N ILE A 7 -18.27 -16.72 -6.54
CA ILE A 7 -17.44 -16.05 -7.55
C ILE A 7 -16.05 -16.67 -7.68
N TYR A 8 -15.45 -17.14 -6.61
CA TYR A 8 -14.12 -17.76 -6.63
C TYR A 8 -14.06 -19.11 -7.33
N ASN A 9 -15.20 -19.76 -7.56
CA ASN A 9 -15.29 -20.97 -8.37
C ASN A 9 -15.34 -20.68 -9.88
N HIS A 10 -15.55 -19.42 -10.28
CA HIS A 10 -15.75 -19.02 -11.67
C HIS A 10 -14.50 -18.46 -12.33
N PHE A 11 -13.39 -18.24 -11.60
CA PHE A 11 -12.13 -17.81 -12.17
C PHE A 11 -10.91 -18.37 -11.43
N ASN A 12 -9.77 -18.39 -12.12
CA ASN A 12 -8.49 -18.86 -11.59
C ASN A 12 -7.62 -17.67 -11.18
N PRO A 13 -6.92 -17.69 -10.04
CA PRO A 13 -5.91 -16.69 -9.68
C PRO A 13 -4.79 -16.53 -10.71
N VAL A 14 -4.49 -17.58 -11.49
CA VAL A 14 -3.55 -17.54 -12.61
C VAL A 14 -4.24 -16.94 -13.83
N ALA A 15 -3.77 -15.79 -14.30
CA ALA A 15 -4.30 -15.13 -15.49
C ALA A 15 -3.95 -15.90 -16.76
N PHE A 16 -2.69 -16.29 -16.88
CA PHE A 16 -2.16 -17.13 -17.99
C PHE A 16 -0.80 -17.74 -17.60
N SER A 17 -0.34 -18.71 -18.39
CA SER A 17 0.98 -19.31 -18.21
C SER A 17 1.80 -19.17 -19.49
N VAL A 18 3.08 -18.79 -19.35
CA VAL A 18 4.04 -18.63 -20.46
C VAL A 18 5.30 -19.43 -20.14
N PHE A 19 5.69 -20.33 -21.00
CA PHE A 19 6.89 -21.19 -20.85
C PHE A 19 6.97 -21.90 -19.48
N GLY A 20 5.81 -22.33 -18.93
CA GLY A 20 5.74 -22.99 -17.62
C GLY A 20 5.70 -22.04 -16.42
N PHE A 21 5.83 -20.73 -16.60
CA PHE A 21 5.67 -19.74 -15.54
C PHE A 21 4.22 -19.25 -15.46
N SER A 22 3.61 -19.35 -14.30
CA SER A 22 2.25 -18.86 -14.07
C SER A 22 2.27 -17.37 -13.72
N VAL A 23 1.54 -16.57 -14.52
CA VAL A 23 1.33 -15.14 -14.26
C VAL A 23 0.01 -14.97 -13.52
N HIS A 24 0.09 -14.45 -12.30
CA HIS A 24 -1.06 -14.23 -11.43
C HIS A 24 -1.71 -12.86 -11.67
N TRP A 25 -3.03 -12.77 -11.49
CA TRP A 25 -3.77 -11.51 -11.57
C TRP A 25 -3.22 -10.45 -10.63
N TYR A 26 -2.77 -10.84 -9.43
CA TYR A 26 -2.15 -9.92 -8.48
C TYR A 26 -0.96 -9.17 -9.09
N GLY A 27 -0.05 -9.89 -9.77
CA GLY A 27 1.10 -9.27 -10.43
C GLY A 27 0.70 -8.26 -11.51
N LEU A 28 -0.31 -8.62 -12.33
CA LEU A 28 -0.83 -7.72 -13.37
C LEU A 28 -1.47 -6.47 -12.77
N MET A 29 -2.28 -6.62 -11.72
CA MET A 29 -2.93 -5.51 -11.03
C MET A 29 -1.90 -4.64 -10.30
N TYR A 30 -0.82 -5.22 -9.77
CA TYR A 30 0.28 -4.45 -9.19
C TYR A 30 0.98 -3.58 -10.23
N ILE A 31 1.34 -4.15 -11.38
CA ILE A 31 1.92 -3.38 -12.49
C ILE A 31 0.96 -2.28 -12.95
N LEU A 32 -0.32 -2.60 -13.11
CA LEU A 32 -1.35 -1.62 -13.48
C LEU A 32 -1.43 -0.48 -12.45
N ALA A 33 -1.42 -0.81 -11.15
CA ALA A 33 -1.43 0.17 -10.06
C ALA A 33 -0.25 1.16 -10.17
N LEU A 34 0.97 0.64 -10.42
CA LEU A 34 2.17 1.46 -10.58
C LEU A 34 2.10 2.37 -11.81
N VAL A 35 1.70 1.82 -12.96
CA VAL A 35 1.55 2.59 -14.20
C VAL A 35 0.50 3.69 -14.04
N LEU A 36 -0.64 3.38 -13.44
CA LEU A 36 -1.72 4.34 -13.22
C LEU A 36 -1.32 5.41 -12.19
N ALA A 37 -0.59 5.05 -11.12
CA ALA A 37 -0.07 6.01 -10.15
C ALA A 37 0.89 7.01 -10.80
N LEU A 38 1.82 6.53 -11.63
CA LEU A 38 2.76 7.40 -12.37
C LEU A 38 2.03 8.26 -13.41
N ALA A 39 1.08 7.69 -14.15
CA ALA A 39 0.26 8.44 -15.11
C ALA A 39 -0.56 9.54 -14.42
N MET A 40 -1.15 9.23 -13.24
CA MET A 40 -1.86 10.20 -12.42
C MET A 40 -0.93 11.31 -11.93
N ALA A 41 0.28 10.99 -11.49
CA ALA A 41 1.27 11.98 -11.07
C ALA A 41 1.63 12.94 -12.22
N LYS A 42 1.91 12.43 -13.43
CA LYS A 42 2.17 13.24 -14.64
C LYS A 42 0.96 14.10 -15.02
N TYR A 43 -0.25 13.54 -14.93
CA TYR A 43 -1.48 14.30 -15.17
C TYR A 43 -1.65 15.47 -14.19
N LEU A 44 -1.43 15.23 -12.88
CA LEU A 44 -1.55 16.27 -11.85
C LEU A 44 -0.50 17.36 -12.01
N VAL A 45 0.74 16.99 -12.31
CA VAL A 45 1.83 17.95 -12.56
C VAL A 45 1.47 18.88 -13.70
N LYS A 46 0.94 18.35 -14.81
CA LYS A 46 0.50 19.16 -15.95
C LYS A 46 -0.75 19.99 -15.62
N LYS A 47 -1.73 19.41 -14.91
CA LYS A 47 -3.03 20.05 -14.64
C LYS A 47 -2.93 21.20 -13.64
N ASP A 48 -2.09 21.05 -12.62
CA ASP A 48 -1.96 21.98 -11.51
C ASP A 48 -0.68 22.84 -11.63
N ASP A 49 -0.04 22.85 -12.81
CA ASP A 49 1.18 23.61 -13.16
C ASP A 49 2.31 23.46 -12.11
N ILE A 50 2.49 22.24 -11.61
CA ILE A 50 3.52 21.95 -10.62
C ILE A 50 4.89 21.97 -11.32
N PRO A 51 5.91 22.70 -10.81
CA PRO A 51 7.19 22.89 -11.51
C PRO A 51 8.12 21.65 -11.37
N ILE A 52 7.63 20.50 -11.84
CA ILE A 52 8.34 19.21 -11.87
C ILE A 52 8.28 18.66 -13.29
N SER A 53 9.43 18.32 -13.88
CA SER A 53 9.47 17.72 -15.22
C SER A 53 9.04 16.25 -15.18
N ASN A 54 8.50 15.74 -16.31
CA ASN A 54 8.16 14.33 -16.43
C ASN A 54 9.38 13.43 -16.21
N GLN A 55 10.56 13.83 -16.70
CA GLN A 55 11.80 13.09 -16.47
C GLN A 55 12.16 12.99 -14.98
N LEU A 56 11.93 14.06 -14.23
CA LEU A 56 12.18 14.06 -12.78
C LEU A 56 11.20 13.14 -12.05
N LEU A 57 9.94 13.10 -12.49
CA LEU A 57 8.94 12.17 -11.95
C LEU A 57 9.30 10.70 -12.24
N ASP A 58 9.76 10.40 -13.46
CA ASP A 58 10.18 9.05 -13.83
C ASP A 58 11.38 8.62 -12.96
N ASN A 59 12.34 9.50 -12.77
CA ASN A 59 13.48 9.26 -11.87
C ASN A 59 13.03 9.07 -10.42
N TYR A 60 12.11 9.91 -9.94
CA TYR A 60 11.57 9.79 -8.58
C TYR A 60 10.83 8.48 -8.36
N PHE A 61 9.98 8.09 -9.30
CA PHE A 61 9.28 6.81 -9.29
C PHE A 61 10.27 5.64 -9.17
N PHE A 62 11.31 5.61 -10.00
CA PHE A 62 12.33 4.58 -9.95
C PHE A 62 13.06 4.51 -8.60
N TRP A 63 13.43 5.66 -8.02
CA TRP A 63 14.06 5.72 -6.71
C TRP A 63 13.15 5.20 -5.60
N VAL A 64 11.90 5.57 -5.65
CA VAL A 64 10.90 5.14 -4.66
C VAL A 64 10.64 3.65 -4.75
N GLU A 65 10.48 3.09 -5.95
CA GLU A 65 10.27 1.65 -6.15
C GLU A 65 11.47 0.84 -5.61
N ILE A 66 12.69 1.24 -5.91
CA ILE A 66 13.88 0.61 -5.31
C ILE A 66 13.84 0.72 -3.78
N GLY A 67 13.56 1.91 -3.27
CA GLY A 67 13.48 2.13 -1.82
C GLY A 67 12.43 1.26 -1.14
N VAL A 68 11.25 1.13 -1.73
CA VAL A 68 10.15 0.28 -1.25
C VAL A 68 10.56 -1.19 -1.23
N ILE A 69 11.12 -1.70 -2.33
CA ILE A 69 11.54 -3.11 -2.44
C ILE A 69 12.65 -3.42 -1.42
N LEU A 70 13.69 -2.59 -1.37
CA LEU A 70 14.80 -2.76 -0.42
C LEU A 70 14.31 -2.68 1.03
N GLY A 71 13.51 -1.66 1.34
CA GLY A 71 12.96 -1.44 2.67
C GLY A 71 12.05 -2.59 3.12
N ALA A 72 11.14 -3.04 2.23
CA ALA A 72 10.24 -4.14 2.53
C ALA A 72 11.01 -5.44 2.84
N ARG A 73 12.02 -5.76 2.04
CA ARG A 73 12.81 -6.98 2.21
C ARG A 73 13.71 -6.90 3.45
N LEU A 74 14.45 -5.81 3.62
CA LEU A 74 15.29 -5.62 4.80
C LEU A 74 14.46 -5.56 6.08
N GLY A 75 13.33 -4.89 6.07
CA GLY A 75 12.41 -4.85 7.21
C GLY A 75 11.88 -6.22 7.59
N TRP A 76 11.58 -7.09 6.62
CA TRP A 76 11.19 -8.47 6.89
C TRP A 76 12.34 -9.27 7.49
N VAL A 77 13.52 -9.21 6.89
CA VAL A 77 14.72 -9.92 7.36
C VAL A 77 15.07 -9.54 8.80
N LEU A 78 15.03 -8.25 9.12
CA LEU A 78 15.47 -7.77 10.45
C LEU A 78 14.43 -7.98 11.56
N VAL A 79 13.13 -7.96 11.22
CA VAL A 79 12.07 -7.95 12.23
C VAL A 79 11.25 -9.23 12.26
N TYR A 80 10.99 -9.85 11.11
CA TYR A 80 9.98 -10.92 11.00
C TYR A 80 10.57 -12.29 10.68
N SER A 81 11.79 -12.38 10.12
CA SER A 81 12.35 -13.66 9.69
C SER A 81 12.68 -14.62 10.84
N GLY A 82 12.96 -14.08 12.02
CA GLY A 82 13.54 -14.87 13.12
C GLY A 82 14.99 -15.33 12.88
N GLU A 83 15.54 -15.13 11.69
CA GLU A 83 16.83 -15.63 11.21
C GLU A 83 17.79 -14.50 10.80
N ALA A 84 17.69 -13.33 11.44
CA ALA A 84 18.52 -12.18 11.10
C ALA A 84 20.03 -12.51 11.10
N GLY A 85 20.50 -13.35 12.04
CA GLY A 85 21.89 -13.80 12.10
C GLY A 85 22.36 -14.57 10.85
N TYR A 86 21.50 -15.43 10.30
CA TYR A 86 21.78 -16.15 9.05
C TYR A 86 21.95 -15.17 7.88
N TYR A 87 21.03 -14.22 7.73
CA TYR A 87 21.12 -13.22 6.66
C TYR A 87 22.30 -12.26 6.81
N LEU A 88 22.74 -11.97 8.04
CA LEU A 88 23.94 -11.15 8.27
C LEU A 88 25.23 -11.87 7.86
N THR A 89 25.29 -13.19 8.02
CA THR A 89 26.45 -14.00 7.60
C THR A 89 26.41 -14.33 6.10
N GLN A 90 25.22 -14.34 5.49
CA GLN A 90 25.01 -14.65 4.07
C GLN A 90 24.14 -13.58 3.39
N PRO A 91 24.63 -12.32 3.23
CA PRO A 91 23.81 -11.19 2.76
C PRO A 91 23.22 -11.37 1.36
N TRP A 92 23.82 -12.18 0.49
CA TRP A 92 23.27 -12.50 -0.83
C TRP A 92 21.95 -13.27 -0.76
N GLN A 93 21.68 -13.98 0.33
CA GLN A 93 20.42 -14.69 0.55
C GLN A 93 19.23 -13.75 0.80
N ILE A 94 19.48 -12.48 1.16
CA ILE A 94 18.42 -11.49 1.36
C ILE A 94 17.56 -11.36 0.10
N PHE A 95 18.19 -11.36 -1.08
CA PHE A 95 17.50 -11.20 -2.36
C PHE A 95 17.58 -12.44 -3.25
N ASN A 96 17.92 -13.60 -2.70
CA ASN A 96 17.97 -14.85 -3.44
C ASN A 96 16.55 -15.33 -3.77
N PRO A 97 16.17 -15.43 -5.07
CA PRO A 97 14.86 -15.93 -5.48
C PRO A 97 14.79 -17.45 -5.55
N MET A 98 15.92 -18.15 -5.30
CA MET A 98 16.01 -19.60 -5.39
C MET A 98 15.93 -20.22 -4.00
N HIS A 99 15.15 -21.29 -3.87
CA HIS A 99 15.10 -22.11 -2.65
C HIS A 99 15.13 -23.59 -3.03
N ASN A 100 16.07 -24.35 -2.49
CA ASN A 100 16.28 -25.77 -2.81
C ASN A 100 16.37 -26.09 -4.32
N GLY A 101 16.95 -25.16 -5.11
CA GLY A 101 17.10 -25.33 -6.56
C GLY A 101 15.85 -24.91 -7.37
N GLU A 102 14.77 -24.53 -6.72
CA GLU A 102 13.55 -24.05 -7.39
C GLU A 102 13.44 -22.52 -7.35
N PHE A 103 12.93 -21.93 -8.43
CA PHE A 103 12.64 -20.50 -8.49
C PHE A 103 11.30 -20.21 -7.81
N ILE A 104 11.36 -19.61 -6.60
CA ILE A 104 10.17 -19.30 -5.81
C ILE A 104 9.92 -17.78 -5.72
N GLY A 105 10.79 -16.96 -6.29
CA GLY A 105 10.77 -15.50 -6.16
C GLY A 105 11.21 -15.02 -4.77
N ILE A 106 11.22 -13.70 -4.58
CA ILE A 106 11.59 -13.08 -3.29
C ILE A 106 10.36 -13.12 -2.39
N ARG A 107 10.42 -13.93 -1.33
CA ARG A 107 9.33 -14.07 -0.33
C ARG A 107 9.68 -13.32 0.95
N GLY A 108 8.63 -12.91 1.67
CA GLY A 108 8.78 -12.18 2.93
C GLY A 108 9.08 -10.69 2.68
N MET A 109 8.02 -9.89 2.75
CA MET A 109 8.06 -8.44 2.57
C MET A 109 7.34 -7.78 3.74
N SER A 110 7.95 -6.75 4.32
CA SER A 110 7.39 -5.99 5.43
C SER A 110 6.77 -4.69 4.92
N TYR A 111 5.49 -4.47 5.21
CA TYR A 111 4.83 -3.21 4.91
C TYR A 111 5.51 -2.02 5.61
N HIS A 112 5.84 -2.16 6.90
CA HIS A 112 6.52 -1.09 7.65
C HIS A 112 7.91 -0.80 7.07
N GLY A 113 8.64 -1.85 6.68
CA GLY A 113 9.92 -1.70 5.99
C GLY A 113 9.75 -0.97 4.65
N ALA A 114 8.70 -1.27 3.88
CA ALA A 114 8.39 -0.57 2.63
C ALA A 114 8.15 0.93 2.86
N VAL A 115 7.39 1.31 3.88
CA VAL A 115 7.13 2.72 4.24
C VAL A 115 8.42 3.44 4.63
N VAL A 116 9.27 2.81 5.43
CA VAL A 116 10.59 3.38 5.79
C VAL A 116 11.44 3.56 4.54
N GLY A 117 11.51 2.55 3.67
CA GLY A 117 12.25 2.61 2.41
C GLY A 117 11.75 3.72 1.47
N PHE A 118 10.42 3.87 1.34
CA PHE A 118 9.77 4.95 0.60
C PHE A 118 10.21 6.34 1.12
N LEU A 119 10.13 6.55 2.43
CA LEU A 119 10.49 7.83 3.04
C LEU A 119 11.97 8.14 2.89
N LEU A 120 12.85 7.15 3.11
CA LEU A 120 14.30 7.32 2.93
C LEU A 120 14.64 7.62 1.47
N ALA A 121 14.08 6.89 0.51
CA ALA A 121 14.29 7.16 -0.92
C ALA A 121 13.83 8.58 -1.30
N THR A 122 12.66 9.00 -0.80
CA THR A 122 12.16 10.38 -1.01
C THR A 122 13.11 11.41 -0.46
N ILE A 123 13.59 11.24 0.78
CA ILE A 123 14.55 12.20 1.41
C ILE A 123 15.85 12.25 0.63
N LEU A 124 16.42 11.10 0.27
CA LEU A 124 17.67 11.01 -0.49
C LEU A 124 17.52 11.61 -1.89
N PHE A 125 16.43 11.30 -2.59
CA PHE A 125 16.10 11.90 -3.88
C PHE A 125 16.01 13.43 -3.79
N CYS A 126 15.25 13.93 -2.82
CA CYS A 126 15.07 15.38 -2.64
C CYS A 126 16.39 16.09 -2.33
N LYS A 127 17.27 15.48 -1.53
CA LYS A 127 18.62 16.01 -1.30
C LYS A 127 19.46 16.02 -2.59
N ARG A 128 19.41 14.93 -3.37
CA ARG A 128 20.22 14.80 -4.61
C ARG A 128 19.76 15.75 -5.72
N TYR A 129 18.44 15.90 -5.89
CA TYR A 129 17.86 16.71 -6.98
C TYR A 129 17.34 18.07 -6.53
N LYS A 130 17.62 18.48 -5.28
CA LYS A 130 17.22 19.76 -4.67
C LYS A 130 15.72 20.03 -4.79
N GLN A 131 14.90 18.98 -4.53
CA GLN A 131 13.44 19.06 -4.59
C GLN A 131 12.83 19.25 -3.20
N ASN A 132 11.60 19.77 -3.17
CA ASN A 132 10.83 19.86 -1.94
C ASN A 132 10.16 18.52 -1.64
N ALA A 133 10.58 17.84 -0.56
CA ALA A 133 10.03 16.54 -0.17
C ALA A 133 8.53 16.60 0.13
N TRP A 134 8.05 17.66 0.77
CA TRP A 134 6.63 17.80 1.08
C TRP A 134 5.75 17.93 -0.16
N GLN A 135 6.27 18.61 -1.19
CA GLN A 135 5.56 18.72 -2.47
C GLN A 135 5.45 17.37 -3.19
N LEU A 136 6.52 16.58 -3.21
CA LEU A 136 6.48 15.22 -3.78
C LEU A 136 5.60 14.28 -2.96
N LEU A 137 5.66 14.34 -1.64
CA LEU A 137 4.78 13.56 -0.76
C LEU A 137 3.31 13.91 -0.94
N ASP A 138 2.98 15.20 -1.15
CA ASP A 138 1.59 15.61 -1.47
C ASP A 138 1.10 15.03 -2.80
N LEU A 139 1.98 14.95 -3.80
CA LEU A 139 1.65 14.30 -5.06
C LEU A 139 1.41 12.80 -4.84
N CYS A 140 2.28 12.13 -4.08
CA CYS A 140 2.12 10.73 -3.71
C CYS A 140 0.83 10.47 -2.92
N ALA A 141 0.42 11.41 -2.06
CA ALA A 141 -0.81 11.29 -1.26
C ALA A 141 -2.07 11.08 -2.11
N ILE A 142 -2.08 11.57 -3.35
CA ILE A 142 -3.19 11.36 -4.30
C ILE A 142 -2.97 10.08 -5.11
N CYS A 143 -1.73 9.83 -5.54
CA CYS A 143 -1.41 8.72 -6.44
C CYS A 143 -1.43 7.36 -5.73
N ILE A 144 -1.00 7.30 -4.46
CA ILE A 144 -0.96 6.05 -3.69
C ILE A 144 -2.35 5.44 -3.51
N PRO A 145 -3.39 6.14 -2.99
CA PRO A 145 -4.70 5.54 -2.82
C PRO A 145 -5.34 5.17 -4.17
N PHE A 146 -5.06 5.90 -5.25
CA PHE A 146 -5.48 5.52 -6.59
C PHE A 146 -4.90 4.16 -7.01
N GLY A 147 -3.59 3.97 -6.89
CA GLY A 147 -2.93 2.70 -7.18
C GLY A 147 -3.35 1.58 -6.21
N TYR A 148 -3.53 1.90 -4.94
CA TYR A 148 -3.94 0.96 -3.90
C TYR A 148 -5.27 0.26 -4.22
N THR A 149 -6.22 0.99 -4.82
CA THR A 149 -7.50 0.42 -5.29
C THR A 149 -7.27 -0.81 -6.16
N PHE A 150 -6.37 -0.71 -7.14
CA PHE A 150 -6.06 -1.81 -8.06
C PHE A 150 -5.28 -2.94 -7.36
N GLY A 151 -4.41 -2.60 -6.43
CA GLY A 151 -3.71 -3.60 -5.61
C GLY A 151 -4.69 -4.48 -4.80
N ARG A 152 -5.73 -3.87 -4.21
CA ARG A 152 -6.76 -4.60 -3.46
C ARG A 152 -7.69 -5.40 -4.36
N ILE A 153 -8.03 -4.90 -5.54
CA ILE A 153 -8.71 -5.70 -6.57
C ILE A 153 -7.82 -6.89 -6.95
N GLY A 154 -6.50 -6.70 -7.04
CA GLY A 154 -5.54 -7.78 -7.28
C GLY A 154 -5.57 -8.86 -6.20
N ASN A 155 -5.64 -8.50 -4.90
CA ASN A 155 -5.81 -9.47 -3.82
C ASN A 155 -7.13 -10.25 -3.94
N PHE A 156 -8.23 -9.59 -4.31
CA PHE A 156 -9.50 -10.25 -4.55
C PHE A 156 -9.42 -11.26 -5.70
N LEU A 157 -8.83 -10.88 -6.83
CA LEU A 157 -8.62 -11.75 -7.97
C LEU A 157 -7.63 -12.88 -7.69
N ASN A 158 -6.70 -12.68 -6.77
CA ASN A 158 -5.76 -13.70 -6.31
C ASN A 158 -6.34 -14.61 -5.21
N GLN A 159 -7.59 -14.38 -4.80
CA GLN A 159 -8.32 -15.15 -3.79
C GLN A 159 -7.57 -15.20 -2.44
N GLU A 160 -7.05 -14.07 -2.00
CA GLU A 160 -6.29 -13.94 -0.76
C GLU A 160 -6.75 -12.76 0.09
N LEU A 161 -6.36 -12.71 1.37
CA LEU A 161 -6.67 -11.64 2.31
C LEU A 161 -8.17 -11.34 2.47
N PHE A 162 -8.99 -12.37 2.42
CA PHE A 162 -10.44 -12.29 2.63
C PHE A 162 -10.79 -11.95 4.08
N GLY A 163 -12.05 -11.55 4.29
CA GLY A 163 -12.54 -11.12 5.60
C GLY A 163 -13.04 -12.25 6.49
N ARG A 164 -13.61 -11.84 7.61
CA ARG A 164 -14.21 -12.73 8.62
C ARG A 164 -15.43 -13.46 8.06
N VAL A 165 -15.75 -14.57 8.69
CA VAL A 165 -17.01 -15.30 8.45
C VAL A 165 -18.19 -14.36 8.74
N THR A 166 -19.22 -14.40 7.89
CA THR A 166 -20.39 -13.52 7.97
C THR A 166 -21.60 -14.15 7.30
N ASP A 167 -22.77 -13.64 7.63
CA ASP A 167 -24.08 -14.02 7.05
C ASP A 167 -24.67 -12.95 6.13
N VAL A 168 -23.90 -11.90 5.79
CA VAL A 168 -24.39 -10.84 4.91
C VAL A 168 -24.73 -11.39 3.52
N PRO A 169 -25.76 -10.83 2.83
CA PRO A 169 -26.20 -11.37 1.54
C PRO A 169 -25.14 -11.36 0.45
N TRP A 170 -24.17 -10.44 0.53
CA TRP A 170 -23.07 -10.30 -0.43
C TRP A 170 -21.75 -10.97 0.03
N ALA A 171 -21.84 -11.91 1.00
CA ALA A 171 -20.68 -12.72 1.36
C ALA A 171 -20.19 -13.56 0.16
N ILE A 172 -18.90 -13.85 0.12
CA ILE A 172 -18.28 -14.75 -0.86
C ILE A 172 -17.90 -16.07 -0.17
N ASN A 173 -18.09 -17.18 -0.85
CA ASN A 173 -17.71 -18.49 -0.34
C ASN A 173 -16.20 -18.69 -0.52
N VAL A 174 -15.52 -18.89 0.61
CA VAL A 174 -14.07 -19.17 0.67
C VAL A 174 -13.86 -20.41 1.51
N PHE A 175 -13.33 -21.46 0.91
CA PHE A 175 -13.13 -22.78 1.58
C PHE A 175 -14.39 -23.30 2.29
N GLY A 176 -15.55 -23.13 1.65
CA GLY A 176 -16.83 -23.61 2.18
C GLY A 176 -17.46 -22.74 3.27
N GLN A 177 -16.92 -21.56 3.54
CA GLN A 177 -17.47 -20.60 4.50
C GLN A 177 -17.79 -19.26 3.83
N PRO A 178 -18.97 -18.66 4.12
CA PRO A 178 -19.29 -17.32 3.65
C PRO A 178 -18.45 -16.29 4.43
N ARG A 179 -17.73 -15.41 3.69
CA ARG A 179 -16.83 -14.41 4.24
C ARG A 179 -17.03 -13.03 3.62
N HIS A 180 -16.69 -11.98 4.37
CA HIS A 180 -16.67 -10.64 3.83
C HIS A 180 -15.64 -10.53 2.71
N PRO A 181 -15.97 -9.94 1.53
CA PRO A 181 -14.98 -9.55 0.51
C PRO A 181 -14.22 -8.31 0.96
N SER A 182 -13.46 -8.41 2.06
CA SER A 182 -12.79 -7.27 2.72
C SER A 182 -11.82 -6.54 1.81
N GLN A 183 -11.21 -7.24 0.83
CA GLN A 183 -10.36 -6.63 -0.18
C GLN A 183 -11.09 -5.54 -0.98
N LEU A 184 -12.38 -5.77 -1.30
CA LEU A 184 -13.19 -4.79 -2.02
C LEU A 184 -13.62 -3.61 -1.12
N TYR A 185 -13.83 -3.85 0.17
CA TYR A 185 -14.08 -2.76 1.13
C TYR A 185 -12.83 -1.88 1.27
N GLU A 186 -11.66 -2.49 1.36
CA GLU A 186 -10.38 -1.79 1.41
C GLU A 186 -10.11 -1.04 0.09
N ALA A 187 -10.37 -1.65 -1.07
CA ALA A 187 -10.25 -0.98 -2.37
C ALA A 187 -11.14 0.27 -2.45
N PHE A 188 -12.38 0.16 -1.95
CA PHE A 188 -13.33 1.27 -1.98
C PHE A 188 -12.98 2.35 -0.95
N LEU A 189 -12.83 2.01 0.33
CA LEU A 189 -12.64 2.99 1.41
C LEU A 189 -11.21 3.54 1.47
N GLU A 190 -10.21 2.65 1.52
CA GLU A 190 -8.79 3.03 1.65
C GLU A 190 -8.20 3.51 0.32
N GLY A 191 -8.78 3.08 -0.81
CA GLY A 191 -8.37 3.46 -2.16
C GLY A 191 -9.23 4.57 -2.74
N LEU A 192 -10.36 4.20 -3.36
CA LEU A 192 -11.17 5.10 -4.19
C LEU A 192 -11.70 6.32 -3.43
N VAL A 193 -12.28 6.13 -2.24
CA VAL A 193 -12.88 7.24 -1.46
C VAL A 193 -11.80 8.24 -1.05
N ILE A 194 -10.67 7.77 -0.53
CA ILE A 194 -9.55 8.65 -0.14
C ILE A 194 -8.98 9.37 -1.36
N PHE A 195 -8.80 8.65 -2.47
CA PHE A 195 -8.37 9.26 -3.74
C PHE A 195 -9.28 10.42 -4.14
N VAL A 196 -10.60 10.20 -4.17
CA VAL A 196 -11.58 11.23 -4.57
C VAL A 196 -11.52 12.43 -3.62
N ILE A 197 -11.49 12.20 -2.31
CA ILE A 197 -11.39 13.27 -1.32
C ILE A 197 -10.14 14.13 -1.56
N LEU A 198 -8.97 13.51 -1.64
CA LEU A 198 -7.70 14.24 -1.81
C LEU A 198 -7.58 14.88 -3.20
N PHE A 199 -8.08 14.22 -4.24
CA PHE A 199 -8.11 14.76 -5.59
C PHE A 199 -8.98 16.03 -5.69
N LEU A 200 -10.13 16.05 -5.04
CA LEU A 200 -10.98 17.24 -4.99
C LEU A 200 -10.40 18.32 -4.07
N TYR A 201 -9.91 17.91 -2.90
CA TYR A 201 -9.37 18.84 -1.90
C TYR A 201 -8.07 19.52 -2.34
N ARG A 202 -7.27 18.92 -3.24
CA ARG A 202 -5.96 19.45 -3.67
C ARG A 202 -5.98 20.91 -4.11
N LYS A 203 -7.11 21.38 -4.67
CA LYS A 203 -7.29 22.77 -5.09
C LYS A 203 -7.38 23.76 -3.92
N TYR A 204 -7.70 23.27 -2.74
CA TYR A 204 -7.85 24.05 -1.51
C TYR A 204 -6.62 23.94 -0.60
N LYS A 205 -5.61 23.15 -1.03
CA LYS A 205 -4.38 22.96 -0.28
C LYS A 205 -3.71 24.30 0.04
N LYS A 206 -3.32 24.52 1.31
CA LYS A 206 -2.76 25.78 1.81
C LYS A 206 -1.24 25.74 1.93
N PHE A 207 -0.65 24.58 2.21
CA PHE A 207 0.79 24.43 2.43
C PHE A 207 1.31 23.07 1.91
N ASN A 208 2.62 22.99 1.64
CA ASN A 208 3.24 21.73 1.25
C ASN A 208 3.32 20.75 2.43
N GLY A 209 2.88 19.52 2.21
CA GLY A 209 2.76 18.47 3.21
C GLY A 209 1.35 18.35 3.80
N GLU A 210 0.40 19.19 3.37
CA GLU A 210 -0.99 19.11 3.85
C GLU A 210 -1.67 17.84 3.37
N LEU A 211 -1.54 17.50 2.08
CA LEU A 211 -2.22 16.33 1.51
C LEU A 211 -1.68 15.02 2.06
N ILE A 212 -0.37 14.91 2.28
CA ILE A 212 0.20 13.68 2.84
C ILE A 212 -0.19 13.50 4.31
N ALA A 213 -0.30 14.57 5.08
CA ALA A 213 -0.81 14.50 6.46
C ALA A 213 -2.30 14.10 6.48
N LEU A 214 -3.12 14.68 5.60
CA LEU A 214 -4.53 14.28 5.45
C LEU A 214 -4.67 12.84 4.96
N TYR A 215 -3.82 12.40 4.03
CA TYR A 215 -3.79 11.00 3.59
C TYR A 215 -3.54 10.05 4.77
N ALA A 216 -2.54 10.36 5.61
CA ALA A 216 -2.24 9.54 6.78
C ALA A 216 -3.44 9.44 7.74
N ILE A 217 -4.15 10.54 7.99
CA ILE A 217 -5.33 10.56 8.85
C ILE A 217 -6.49 9.77 8.22
N LEU A 218 -6.82 10.05 6.96
CA LEU A 218 -7.94 9.41 6.26
C LEU A 218 -7.71 7.91 6.07
N TYR A 219 -6.49 7.52 5.68
CA TYR A 219 -6.12 6.12 5.49
C TYR A 219 -6.23 5.33 6.80
N THR A 220 -5.67 5.85 7.88
CA THR A 220 -5.70 5.16 9.17
C THR A 220 -7.10 5.07 9.74
N PHE A 221 -7.96 6.06 9.49
CA PHE A 221 -9.38 6.01 9.84
C PHE A 221 -10.12 4.94 9.02
N ALA A 222 -9.96 4.93 7.69
CA ALA A 222 -10.57 3.92 6.82
C ALA A 222 -10.05 2.51 7.16
N ARG A 223 -8.74 2.38 7.40
CA ARG A 223 -8.12 1.12 7.83
C ARG A 223 -8.69 0.61 9.13
N PHE A 224 -8.87 1.47 10.12
CA PHE A 224 -9.48 1.10 11.41
C PHE A 224 -10.89 0.53 11.21
N ILE A 225 -11.68 1.10 10.30
CA ILE A 225 -13.03 0.60 9.96
C ILE A 225 -12.94 -0.74 9.23
N CYS A 226 -12.10 -0.84 8.19
CA CYS A 226 -11.97 -2.08 7.41
C CYS A 226 -11.52 -3.27 8.26
N GLU A 227 -10.74 -3.02 9.31
CA GLU A 227 -10.22 -4.06 10.20
C GLU A 227 -11.31 -4.79 10.99
N PHE A 228 -12.51 -4.22 11.15
CA PHE A 228 -13.65 -4.93 11.73
C PHE A 228 -14.16 -6.08 10.85
N TYR A 229 -13.95 -5.98 9.55
CA TYR A 229 -14.42 -6.96 8.56
C TYR A 229 -13.31 -7.89 8.09
N ARG A 230 -12.06 -7.54 8.33
CA ARG A 230 -10.89 -8.32 7.95
C ARG A 230 -10.65 -9.46 8.94
N GLU A 231 -10.20 -10.61 8.44
CA GLU A 231 -9.66 -11.69 9.29
C GLU A 231 -8.38 -11.20 9.95
N PRO A 232 -8.25 -11.26 11.30
CA PRO A 232 -7.02 -10.92 11.98
C PRO A 232 -5.85 -11.81 11.53
N ASP A 233 -4.63 -11.27 11.55
CA ASP A 233 -3.45 -12.04 11.20
C ASP A 233 -3.29 -13.27 12.10
N SER A 234 -3.09 -14.44 11.47
CA SER A 234 -2.93 -15.70 12.18
C SER A 234 -1.76 -15.63 13.17
N GLY A 235 -2.03 -15.89 14.44
CA GLY A 235 -1.03 -15.88 15.51
C GLY A 235 -1.04 -14.66 16.43
N LEU A 236 -1.58 -13.52 16.02
CA LEU A 236 -1.69 -12.31 16.87
C LEU A 236 -3.08 -12.11 17.45
N GLY A 237 -4.14 -12.41 16.68
CA GLY A 237 -5.53 -12.26 17.11
C GLY A 237 -5.87 -10.84 17.58
N PHE A 238 -6.61 -10.75 18.69
CA PHE A 238 -6.93 -9.51 19.39
C PHE A 238 -5.96 -9.31 20.56
N ILE A 239 -5.40 -8.09 20.71
CA ILE A 239 -4.30 -7.84 21.62
C ILE A 239 -4.78 -7.11 22.88
N ILE A 240 -5.29 -5.88 22.74
CA ILE A 240 -5.70 -5.04 23.86
C ILE A 240 -7.12 -4.51 23.60
N PHE A 241 -8.01 -4.56 24.58
CA PHE A 241 -9.41 -4.10 24.50
C PHE A 241 -10.19 -4.70 23.31
N GLY A 242 -9.86 -5.90 22.86
CA GLY A 242 -10.49 -6.53 21.71
C GLY A 242 -10.11 -5.89 20.36
N LEU A 243 -9.05 -5.07 20.32
CA LEU A 243 -8.53 -4.47 19.09
C LEU A 243 -7.49 -5.38 18.45
N SER A 244 -7.50 -5.43 17.12
CA SER A 244 -6.44 -6.09 16.34
C SER A 244 -5.16 -5.23 16.31
N MET A 245 -4.03 -5.84 15.95
CA MET A 245 -2.78 -5.09 15.73
C MET A 245 -2.96 -3.98 14.69
N GLY A 246 -3.71 -4.24 13.63
CA GLY A 246 -4.00 -3.25 12.58
C GLY A 246 -4.76 -2.04 13.12
N GLN A 247 -5.72 -2.24 14.04
CA GLN A 247 -6.46 -1.14 14.68
C GLN A 247 -5.56 -0.31 15.61
N ILE A 248 -4.73 -0.95 16.43
CA ILE A 248 -3.81 -0.25 17.33
C ILE A 248 -2.82 0.61 16.56
N LEU A 249 -2.19 0.04 15.52
CA LEU A 249 -1.26 0.76 14.66
C LEU A 249 -1.94 1.91 13.92
N SER A 250 -3.19 1.73 13.48
CA SER A 250 -3.98 2.79 12.85
C SER A 250 -4.20 3.97 13.79
N LEU A 251 -4.52 3.74 15.06
CA LEU A 251 -4.67 4.81 16.05
C LEU A 251 -3.36 5.59 16.28
N ILE A 252 -2.25 4.88 16.42
CA ILE A 252 -0.93 5.50 16.61
C ILE A 252 -0.55 6.34 15.37
N MET A 253 -0.72 5.79 14.18
CA MET A 253 -0.41 6.50 12.93
C MET A 253 -1.34 7.68 12.68
N CYS A 254 -2.62 7.58 13.07
CA CYS A 254 -3.56 8.69 13.02
C CYS A 254 -3.09 9.86 13.91
N GLY A 255 -2.72 9.56 15.16
CA GLY A 255 -2.14 10.55 16.05
C GLY A 255 -0.88 11.21 15.49
N PHE A 256 -0.01 10.43 14.87
CA PHE A 256 1.17 10.96 14.19
C PHE A 256 0.81 11.83 12.97
N GLY A 257 -0.16 11.43 12.17
CA GLY A 257 -0.66 12.23 11.04
C GLY A 257 -1.21 13.59 11.49
N ILE A 258 -2.01 13.60 12.58
CA ILE A 258 -2.53 14.83 13.20
C ILE A 258 -1.38 15.71 13.72
N PHE A 259 -0.40 15.12 14.40
CA PHE A 259 0.78 15.84 14.87
C PHE A 259 1.54 16.52 13.74
N VAL A 260 1.79 15.80 12.65
CA VAL A 260 2.47 16.33 11.45
C VAL A 260 1.66 17.48 10.85
N TYR A 261 0.34 17.29 10.68
CA TYR A 261 -0.55 18.33 10.16
C TYR A 261 -0.46 19.61 11.01
N ILE A 262 -0.63 19.51 12.33
CA ILE A 262 -0.58 20.67 13.24
C ILE A 262 0.78 21.36 13.18
N LYS A 263 1.88 20.59 13.16
CA LYS A 263 3.24 21.14 13.09
C LYS A 263 3.47 21.92 11.81
N LEU A 264 3.05 21.38 10.66
CA LEU A 264 3.18 22.05 9.37
C LEU A 264 2.26 23.27 9.27
N TYR A 265 1.03 23.16 9.74
CA TYR A 265 0.09 24.29 9.78
C TYR A 265 0.61 25.45 10.62
N LYS A 266 1.13 25.19 11.84
CA LYS A 266 1.76 26.20 12.69
C LYS A 266 2.96 26.86 12.03
N ARG A 267 3.74 26.12 11.23
CA ARG A 267 4.85 26.67 10.47
C ARG A 267 4.37 27.59 9.35
N PHE A 268 3.29 27.19 8.67
CA PHE A 268 2.66 28.00 7.62
C PHE A 268 2.09 29.32 8.15
N THR A 269 1.42 29.31 9.33
CA THR A 269 0.79 30.50 9.91
C THR A 269 1.76 31.45 10.62
N LYS A 270 3.02 31.08 10.82
CA LYS A 270 4.07 31.92 11.41
C LYS A 270 4.89 32.69 10.37
N ILE A 271 4.65 32.43 9.09
CA ILE A 271 5.23 33.14 7.94
C ILE A 271 4.28 34.23 7.52
#